data_baec7d5acc9abffe4aa34c0b8b1cdd69
#
_entry.id   baec7d5acc9abffe4aa34c0b8b1cdd69
#
_cell.length_a   1.000
_cell.length_b   1.000
_cell.length_c   1.000
_cell.angle_alpha   90.00
_cell.angle_beta   90.00
_cell.angle_gamma   90.00
#
_symmetry.space_group_name_H-M   'P 1'
#
loop_
_entity.id
_entity.type
_entity.pdbx_description
1 polymer ?
#
loop_
_entity_poly.entity_id
_entity_poly.type
_entity_poly.pdbx_seq_one_letter_code
_entity_poly.pdbx_strand_id
1 'polypeptide(L)'
;MLKRWSLILFFVFAALQIVSQIFSMSVLHFASKPMLIILLAVYYRQSVAPINGRFFLALLFCWLGDVFLLFDHVNEIFFMAGLGSFLMAHLLLIFTYRIFVLPEDNFKGTQRIRLSFPFILIGSGLVVVLFPRLGDLKIPVMVYALALTLMVVQSVFRFGRTNAKSFWLVFFGAAFFMLSDSLLAINKFYAPLPFAGVWVMTTYIAAIYLIVMGVIKHDERIA
;
A
#
# COMPACT_ATOMS: atom_id res chain seq x y z
N MET A 1 -20.71 -11.67 -13.84
CA MET A 1 -21.11 -10.25 -14.02
C MET A 1 -20.58 -9.33 -12.90
N LEU A 2 -20.82 -9.60 -11.64
CA LEU A 2 -20.40 -8.78 -10.48
C LEU A 2 -18.88 -8.48 -10.44
N LYS A 3 -18.02 -9.46 -10.75
CA LYS A 3 -16.54 -9.28 -10.80
C LYS A 3 -16.10 -8.16 -11.78
N ARG A 4 -16.72 -8.07 -12.95
CA ARG A 4 -16.40 -7.01 -13.93
C ARG A 4 -16.88 -5.63 -13.44
N TRP A 5 -18.06 -5.58 -12.82
CA TRP A 5 -18.63 -4.33 -12.31
C TRP A 5 -17.83 -3.75 -11.14
N SER A 6 -17.36 -4.59 -10.20
CA SER A 6 -16.52 -4.08 -9.08
C SER A 6 -15.22 -3.46 -9.58
N LEU A 7 -14.60 -4.02 -10.62
CA LEU A 7 -13.38 -3.46 -11.20
C LEU A 7 -13.65 -2.17 -12.01
N ILE A 8 -14.74 -2.12 -12.78
CA ILE A 8 -15.13 -0.89 -13.51
C ILE A 8 -15.42 0.22 -12.52
N LEU A 9 -16.21 -0.05 -11.49
CA LEU A 9 -16.53 0.92 -10.44
C LEU A 9 -15.27 1.39 -9.70
N PHE A 10 -14.31 0.49 -9.43
CA PHE A 10 -13.03 0.88 -8.85
C PHE A 10 -12.32 1.97 -9.70
N PHE A 11 -12.21 1.79 -11.02
CA PHE A 11 -11.57 2.79 -11.87
C PHE A 11 -12.39 4.08 -11.98
N VAL A 12 -13.72 4.00 -11.93
CA VAL A 12 -14.57 5.21 -11.88
C VAL A 12 -14.31 5.98 -10.58
N PHE A 13 -14.32 5.31 -9.42
CA PHE A 13 -14.03 5.96 -8.14
C PHE A 13 -12.58 6.43 -8.03
N ALA A 14 -11.63 5.73 -8.66
CA ALA A 14 -10.24 6.16 -8.77
C ALA A 14 -10.13 7.49 -9.54
N ALA A 15 -10.81 7.60 -10.69
CA ALA A 15 -10.85 8.85 -11.45
C ALA A 15 -11.52 9.98 -10.66
N LEU A 16 -12.67 9.71 -10.01
CA LEU A 16 -13.35 10.68 -9.15
C LEU A 16 -12.46 11.15 -7.99
N GLN A 17 -11.70 10.23 -7.40
CA GLN A 17 -10.76 10.56 -6.32
C GLN A 17 -9.64 11.49 -6.81
N ILE A 18 -9.06 11.26 -7.98
CA ILE A 18 -8.03 12.15 -8.54
C ILE A 18 -8.63 13.51 -8.91
N VAL A 19 -9.82 13.53 -9.53
CA VAL A 19 -10.54 14.77 -9.83
C VAL A 19 -10.81 15.57 -8.55
N SER A 20 -11.22 14.90 -7.47
CA SER A 20 -11.46 15.55 -6.18
C SER A 20 -10.21 16.23 -5.62
N GLN A 21 -9.01 15.65 -5.82
CA GLN A 21 -7.74 16.22 -5.40
C GLN A 21 -7.31 17.42 -6.28
N ILE A 22 -7.55 17.35 -7.59
CA ILE A 22 -7.20 18.44 -8.52
C ILE A 22 -8.05 19.69 -8.23
N PHE A 23 -9.35 19.50 -8.00
CA PHE A 23 -10.32 20.60 -7.82
C PHE A 23 -10.65 20.89 -6.34
N SER A 24 -9.95 20.24 -5.39
CA SER A 24 -10.16 20.40 -3.93
C SER A 24 -11.61 20.19 -3.49
N MET A 25 -12.30 19.20 -4.10
CA MET A 25 -13.72 18.89 -3.84
C MET A 25 -13.87 17.97 -2.63
N SER A 26 -14.05 18.54 -1.43
CA SER A 26 -14.08 17.79 -0.16
C SER A 26 -15.16 16.70 -0.15
N VAL A 27 -16.39 16.99 -0.56
CA VAL A 27 -17.49 16.02 -0.56
C VAL A 27 -17.16 14.80 -1.44
N LEU A 28 -16.61 15.06 -2.63
CA LEU A 28 -16.23 13.99 -3.55
C LEU A 28 -15.07 13.16 -2.99
N HIS A 29 -14.10 13.81 -2.32
CA HIS A 29 -13.00 13.14 -1.64
C HIS A 29 -13.49 12.19 -0.54
N PHE A 30 -14.38 12.66 0.32
CA PHE A 30 -14.99 11.85 1.40
C PHE A 30 -15.79 10.66 0.86
N ALA A 31 -16.48 10.82 -0.27
CA ALA A 31 -17.29 9.76 -0.88
C ALA A 31 -16.43 8.73 -1.64
N SER A 32 -15.40 9.18 -2.38
CA SER A 32 -14.65 8.32 -3.30
C SER A 32 -13.54 7.51 -2.61
N LYS A 33 -12.81 8.09 -1.65
CA LYS A 33 -11.64 7.44 -1.04
C LYS A 33 -11.98 6.09 -0.37
N PRO A 34 -13.00 5.97 0.51
CA PRO A 34 -13.33 4.69 1.14
C PRO A 34 -13.81 3.63 0.15
N MET A 35 -14.41 4.02 -0.97
CA MET A 35 -14.92 3.09 -1.97
C MET A 35 -13.82 2.33 -2.70
N LEU A 36 -12.61 2.87 -2.81
CA LEU A 36 -11.49 2.23 -3.49
C LEU A 36 -11.17 0.85 -2.92
N ILE A 37 -10.94 0.76 -1.62
CA ILE A 37 -10.61 -0.51 -0.97
C ILE A 37 -11.81 -1.45 -0.93
N ILE A 38 -13.02 -0.94 -0.67
CA ILE A 38 -14.24 -1.77 -0.66
C ILE A 38 -14.40 -2.49 -2.00
N LEU A 39 -14.29 -1.75 -3.10
CA LEU A 39 -14.46 -2.33 -4.44
C LEU A 39 -13.37 -3.34 -4.81
N LEU A 40 -12.11 -3.09 -4.38
CA LEU A 40 -11.03 -4.06 -4.55
C LEU A 40 -11.19 -5.29 -3.66
N ALA A 41 -11.66 -5.14 -2.42
CA ALA A 41 -11.94 -6.25 -1.53
C ALA A 41 -13.06 -7.14 -2.07
N VAL A 42 -14.13 -6.53 -2.62
CA VAL A 42 -15.20 -7.25 -3.32
C VAL A 42 -14.66 -7.97 -4.56
N TYR A 43 -13.82 -7.29 -5.35
CA TYR A 43 -13.19 -7.88 -6.53
C TYR A 43 -12.29 -9.07 -6.16
N TYR A 44 -11.47 -8.95 -5.11
CA TYR A 44 -10.63 -10.02 -4.60
C TYR A 44 -11.47 -11.23 -4.17
N ARG A 45 -12.50 -11.00 -3.34
CA ARG A 45 -13.40 -12.05 -2.87
C ARG A 45 -14.06 -12.83 -4.01
N GLN A 46 -14.38 -12.17 -5.13
CA GLN A 46 -15.01 -12.80 -6.31
C GLN A 46 -13.98 -13.48 -7.24
N SER A 47 -12.69 -13.27 -7.00
CA SER A 47 -11.62 -13.74 -7.87
C SER A 47 -10.91 -14.97 -7.33
N VAL A 48 -10.98 -15.23 -6.03
CA VAL A 48 -10.19 -16.26 -5.33
C VAL A 48 -11.09 -17.05 -4.38
N ALA A 49 -10.90 -18.39 -4.38
CA ALA A 49 -11.50 -19.30 -3.41
C ALA A 49 -10.52 -20.46 -3.12
N PRO A 50 -10.16 -20.74 -1.84
CA PRO A 50 -10.57 -20.03 -0.62
C PRO A 50 -9.89 -18.66 -0.47
N ILE A 51 -10.55 -17.74 0.26
CA ILE A 51 -10.02 -16.40 0.52
C ILE A 51 -8.85 -16.50 1.53
N ASN A 52 -7.75 -15.81 1.26
CA ASN A 52 -6.71 -15.63 2.27
C ASN A 52 -7.15 -14.57 3.31
N GLY A 53 -7.47 -15.01 4.52
CA GLY A 53 -7.98 -14.14 5.58
C GLY A 53 -6.99 -13.05 6.01
N ARG A 54 -5.66 -13.33 5.99
CA ARG A 54 -4.63 -12.34 6.33
C ARG A 54 -4.58 -11.20 5.33
N PHE A 55 -4.65 -11.53 4.04
CA PHE A 55 -4.68 -10.52 2.99
C PHE A 55 -5.97 -9.70 3.03
N PHE A 56 -7.11 -10.36 3.25
CA PHE A 56 -8.39 -9.65 3.41
C PHE A 56 -8.39 -8.70 4.61
N LEU A 57 -7.79 -9.13 5.72
CA LEU A 57 -7.59 -8.28 6.91
C LEU A 57 -6.64 -7.12 6.62
N ALA A 58 -5.59 -7.32 5.81
CA ALA A 58 -4.72 -6.22 5.38
C ALA A 58 -5.49 -5.15 4.59
N LEU A 59 -6.39 -5.56 3.69
CA LEU A 59 -7.27 -4.62 2.98
C LEU A 59 -8.21 -3.87 3.94
N LEU A 60 -8.75 -4.54 4.96
CA LEU A 60 -9.57 -3.90 5.97
C LEU A 60 -8.79 -2.82 6.73
N PHE A 61 -7.53 -3.10 7.12
CA PHE A 61 -6.69 -2.12 7.80
C PHE A 61 -6.26 -0.96 6.87
N CYS A 62 -6.05 -1.21 5.57
CA CYS A 62 -5.88 -0.13 4.59
C CYS A 62 -7.13 0.76 4.52
N TRP A 63 -8.33 0.15 4.49
CA TRP A 63 -9.59 0.89 4.49
C TRP A 63 -9.77 1.74 5.75
N LEU A 64 -9.48 1.19 6.94
CA LEU A 64 -9.51 1.94 8.20
C LEU A 64 -8.52 3.12 8.16
N GLY A 65 -7.30 2.90 7.66
CA GLY A 65 -6.31 3.94 7.47
C GLY A 65 -6.80 5.06 6.57
N ASP A 66 -7.43 4.71 5.43
CA ASP A 66 -8.03 5.69 4.53
C ASP A 66 -9.12 6.51 5.20
N VAL A 67 -10.01 5.86 5.97
CA VAL A 67 -11.10 6.53 6.70
C VAL A 67 -10.54 7.47 7.77
N PHE A 68 -9.58 7.04 8.57
CA PHE A 68 -8.97 7.89 9.60
C PHE A 68 -8.26 9.11 8.99
N LEU A 69 -7.52 8.94 7.91
CA LEU A 69 -6.85 10.05 7.23
C LEU A 69 -7.80 11.07 6.59
N LEU A 70 -9.09 10.76 6.40
CA LEU A 70 -10.07 11.76 5.99
C LEU A 70 -10.29 12.84 7.06
N PHE A 71 -10.04 12.50 8.32
CA PHE A 71 -10.27 13.38 9.47
C PHE A 71 -8.95 13.93 10.09
N ASP A 72 -7.81 13.76 9.43
CA ASP A 72 -6.50 14.17 9.95
C ASP A 72 -6.37 15.70 10.17
N HIS A 73 -7.22 16.48 9.50
CA HIS A 73 -7.35 17.93 9.66
C HIS A 73 -8.16 18.35 10.91
N VAL A 74 -8.95 17.43 11.50
CA VAL A 74 -9.78 17.69 12.68
C VAL A 74 -8.96 17.54 13.96
N ASN A 75 -8.19 16.43 14.04
CA ASN A 75 -7.34 16.15 15.20
C ASN A 75 -6.19 15.22 14.79
N GLU A 76 -5.00 15.45 15.33
CA GLU A 76 -3.80 14.66 15.10
C GLU A 76 -3.97 13.18 15.49
N ILE A 77 -4.89 12.87 16.42
CA ILE A 77 -5.25 11.48 16.78
C ILE A 77 -5.72 10.68 15.55
N PHE A 78 -6.46 11.30 14.64
CA PHE A 78 -6.91 10.63 13.41
C PHE A 78 -5.74 10.29 12.48
N PHE A 79 -4.76 11.18 12.38
CA PHE A 79 -3.52 10.88 11.67
C PHE A 79 -2.79 9.68 12.29
N MET A 80 -2.64 9.67 13.61
CA MET A 80 -2.01 8.58 14.35
C MET A 80 -2.78 7.25 14.20
N ALA A 81 -4.11 7.29 14.27
CA ALA A 81 -4.95 6.12 14.05
C ALA A 81 -4.82 5.59 12.62
N GLY A 82 -4.75 6.49 11.64
CA GLY A 82 -4.49 6.16 10.23
C GLY A 82 -3.13 5.49 10.05
N LEU A 83 -2.08 6.09 10.62
CA LEU A 83 -0.72 5.54 10.60
C LEU A 83 -0.66 4.14 11.25
N GLY A 84 -1.29 3.97 12.42
CA GLY A 84 -1.38 2.69 13.10
C GLY A 84 -2.13 1.62 12.28
N SER A 85 -3.21 2.03 11.61
CA SER A 85 -3.97 1.13 10.74
C SER A 85 -3.14 0.68 9.53
N PHE A 86 -2.47 1.59 8.83
CA PHE A 86 -1.58 1.21 7.73
C PHE A 86 -0.37 0.40 8.21
N LEU A 87 0.18 0.67 9.41
CA LEU A 87 1.21 -0.16 10.02
C LEU A 87 0.74 -1.62 10.14
N MET A 88 -0.47 -1.85 10.66
CA MET A 88 -1.04 -3.19 10.74
C MET A 88 -1.25 -3.83 9.37
N ALA A 89 -1.69 -3.06 8.38
CA ALA A 89 -1.78 -3.52 7.00
C ALA A 89 -0.42 -3.99 6.46
N HIS A 90 0.65 -3.20 6.66
CA HIS A 90 2.01 -3.57 6.22
C HIS A 90 2.51 -4.84 6.90
N LEU A 91 2.30 -5.00 8.21
CA LEU A 91 2.66 -6.22 8.93
C LEU A 91 1.92 -7.45 8.35
N LEU A 92 0.63 -7.33 8.10
CA LEU A 92 -0.16 -8.40 7.49
C LEU A 92 0.29 -8.72 6.07
N LEU A 93 0.66 -7.71 5.27
CA LEU A 93 1.22 -7.90 3.94
C LEU A 93 2.58 -8.60 3.98
N ILE A 94 3.46 -8.27 4.94
CA ILE A 94 4.73 -8.97 5.17
C ILE A 94 4.47 -10.47 5.39
N PHE A 95 3.55 -10.82 6.27
CA PHE A 95 3.20 -12.22 6.52
C PHE A 95 2.53 -12.88 5.31
N THR A 96 1.67 -12.15 4.59
CA THR A 96 1.06 -12.64 3.35
C THR A 96 2.12 -12.97 2.30
N TYR A 97 3.06 -12.07 2.05
CA TYR A 97 4.12 -12.27 1.05
C TYR A 97 5.04 -13.45 1.38
N ARG A 98 5.24 -13.76 2.68
CA ARG A 98 6.02 -14.94 3.11
C ARG A 98 5.37 -16.26 2.76
N ILE A 99 4.05 -16.35 2.77
CA ILE A 99 3.33 -17.59 2.46
C ILE A 99 2.98 -17.71 0.96
N PHE A 100 2.92 -16.58 0.25
CA PHE A 100 2.66 -16.54 -1.19
C PHE A 100 3.95 -16.74 -2.01
N VAL A 101 4.64 -17.85 -1.71
CA VAL A 101 5.85 -18.31 -2.40
C VAL A 101 5.75 -19.79 -2.68
N LEU A 102 6.34 -20.23 -3.81
CA LEU A 102 6.46 -21.64 -4.15
C LEU A 102 7.66 -22.26 -3.42
N PRO A 103 7.65 -23.59 -3.20
CA PRO A 103 8.76 -24.30 -2.55
C PRO A 103 10.08 -24.19 -3.32
N GLU A 104 10.00 -24.12 -4.65
CA GLU A 104 11.16 -24.01 -5.54
C GLU A 104 11.85 -22.65 -5.36
N ASP A 105 13.14 -22.70 -5.15
CA ASP A 105 13.99 -21.52 -4.99
C ASP A 105 15.11 -21.50 -6.02
N ASN A 106 14.89 -20.75 -7.11
CA ASN A 106 15.83 -20.67 -8.24
C ASN A 106 16.90 -19.57 -8.07
N PHE A 107 16.87 -18.81 -6.95
CA PHE A 107 17.78 -17.68 -6.75
C PHE A 107 18.50 -17.73 -5.41
N LYS A 108 19.79 -17.38 -5.43
CA LYS A 108 20.60 -17.24 -4.21
C LYS A 108 20.08 -16.09 -3.33
N GLY A 109 20.05 -16.28 -2.01
CA GLY A 109 19.61 -15.26 -1.06
C GLY A 109 20.36 -13.92 -1.19
N THR A 110 21.66 -13.98 -1.56
CA THR A 110 22.50 -12.80 -1.80
C THR A 110 21.99 -11.89 -2.93
N GLN A 111 21.35 -12.45 -3.96
CA GLN A 111 20.77 -11.66 -5.05
C GLN A 111 19.54 -10.87 -4.56
N ARG A 112 18.69 -11.49 -3.72
CA ARG A 112 17.52 -10.83 -3.12
C ARG A 112 17.93 -9.70 -2.18
N ILE A 113 18.96 -9.92 -1.35
CA ILE A 113 19.50 -8.88 -0.47
C ILE A 113 19.98 -7.70 -1.31
N ARG A 114 20.74 -7.95 -2.39
CA ARG A 114 21.24 -6.88 -3.28
C ARG A 114 20.11 -6.09 -3.95
N LEU A 115 19.03 -6.77 -4.38
CA LEU A 115 17.85 -6.12 -4.96
C LEU A 115 17.03 -5.33 -3.93
N SER A 116 17.11 -5.69 -2.64
CA SER A 116 16.42 -4.99 -1.55
C SER A 116 17.16 -3.72 -1.10
N PHE A 117 18.46 -3.63 -1.36
CA PHE A 117 19.34 -2.57 -0.85
C PHE A 117 18.85 -1.14 -1.21
N PRO A 118 18.42 -0.83 -2.45
CA PRO A 118 17.90 0.50 -2.78
C PRO A 118 16.71 0.92 -1.91
N PHE A 119 15.80 -0.01 -1.60
CA PHE A 119 14.60 0.28 -0.80
C PHE A 119 14.96 0.51 0.68
N ILE A 120 15.96 -0.21 1.20
CA ILE A 120 16.50 0.04 2.55
C ILE A 120 17.11 1.43 2.61
N LEU A 121 17.86 1.84 1.59
CA LEU A 121 18.45 3.19 1.52
C LEU A 121 17.37 4.28 1.42
N ILE A 122 16.33 4.08 0.61
CA ILE A 122 15.22 5.03 0.50
C ILE A 122 14.50 5.17 1.84
N GLY A 123 14.13 4.05 2.48
CA GLY A 123 13.42 4.07 3.76
C GLY A 123 14.23 4.70 4.88
N SER A 124 15.50 4.31 5.03
CA SER A 124 16.41 4.89 6.05
C SER A 124 16.74 6.35 5.75
N GLY A 125 16.97 6.70 4.49
CA GLY A 125 17.24 8.08 4.07
C GLY A 125 16.07 9.01 4.36
N LEU A 126 14.83 8.56 4.08
CA LEU A 126 13.64 9.32 4.42
C LEU A 126 13.53 9.58 5.93
N VAL A 127 13.77 8.54 6.75
CA VAL A 127 13.76 8.70 8.22
C VAL A 127 14.81 9.73 8.65
N VAL A 128 16.04 9.65 8.14
CA VAL A 128 17.11 10.62 8.48
C VAL A 128 16.70 12.06 8.15
N VAL A 129 16.12 12.28 6.97
CA VAL A 129 15.68 13.61 6.52
C VAL A 129 14.53 14.15 7.38
N LEU A 130 13.58 13.29 7.76
CA LEU A 130 12.41 13.70 8.54
C LEU A 130 12.68 13.83 10.04
N PHE A 131 13.67 13.07 10.58
CA PHE A 131 13.92 12.93 12.01
C PHE A 131 13.98 14.25 12.81
N PRO A 132 14.64 15.34 12.33
CA PRO A 132 14.68 16.60 13.07
C PRO A 132 13.33 17.29 13.20
N ARG A 133 12.33 16.92 12.38
CA ARG A 133 11.04 17.60 12.28
C ARG A 133 9.88 16.81 12.86
N LEU A 134 10.10 15.57 13.34
CA LEU A 134 9.06 14.68 13.81
C LEU A 134 8.55 14.96 15.23
N GLY A 135 9.24 15.78 16.03
CA GLY A 135 8.83 16.06 17.42
C GLY A 135 8.58 14.77 18.21
N ASP A 136 7.39 14.64 18.78
CA ASP A 136 6.97 13.47 19.57
C ASP A 136 6.61 12.25 18.69
N LEU A 137 6.44 12.44 17.39
CA LEU A 137 6.13 11.38 16.42
C LEU A 137 7.34 10.59 15.95
N LYS A 138 8.56 10.83 16.48
CA LYS A 138 9.79 10.14 16.08
C LYS A 138 9.64 8.62 16.12
N ILE A 139 9.23 8.08 17.25
CA ILE A 139 9.12 6.62 17.43
C ILE A 139 8.02 6.04 16.54
N PRO A 140 6.77 6.55 16.52
CA PRO A 140 5.74 6.06 15.62
C PRO A 140 6.14 6.05 14.14
N VAL A 141 6.72 7.14 13.65
CA VAL A 141 7.12 7.26 12.24
C VAL A 141 8.30 6.35 11.90
N MET A 142 9.28 6.17 12.80
CA MET A 142 10.38 5.22 12.60
C MET A 142 9.87 3.78 12.52
N VAL A 143 8.99 3.36 13.42
CA VAL A 143 8.39 2.02 13.41
C VAL A 143 7.59 1.80 12.13
N TYR A 144 6.83 2.81 11.71
CA TYR A 144 6.09 2.80 10.46
C TYR A 144 7.01 2.64 9.24
N ALA A 145 8.03 3.48 9.13
CA ALA A 145 8.99 3.44 8.02
C ALA A 145 9.74 2.10 7.96
N LEU A 146 10.07 1.52 9.11
CA LEU A 146 10.66 0.18 9.18
C LEU A 146 9.70 -0.89 8.64
N ALA A 147 8.44 -0.91 9.09
CA ALA A 147 7.46 -1.88 8.61
C ALA A 147 7.19 -1.73 7.10
N LEU A 148 7.05 -0.50 6.62
CA LEU A 148 6.89 -0.21 5.19
C LEU A 148 8.09 -0.70 4.37
N THR A 149 9.31 -0.41 4.82
CA THR A 149 10.55 -0.89 4.17
C THR A 149 10.61 -2.41 4.16
N LEU A 150 10.31 -3.07 5.28
CA LEU A 150 10.28 -4.53 5.38
C LEU A 150 9.20 -5.14 4.46
N MET A 151 8.06 -4.50 4.29
CA MET A 151 7.02 -4.93 3.36
C MET A 151 7.53 -4.93 1.91
N VAL A 152 8.22 -3.86 1.49
CA VAL A 152 8.84 -3.81 0.14
C VAL A 152 9.96 -4.86 0.01
N VAL A 153 10.84 -4.98 0.99
CA VAL A 153 11.90 -6.02 1.01
C VAL A 153 11.27 -7.41 0.88
N GLN A 154 10.19 -7.68 1.62
CA GLN A 154 9.51 -8.98 1.56
C GLN A 154 8.87 -9.24 0.18
N SER A 155 8.41 -8.20 -0.52
CA SER A 155 7.95 -8.33 -1.91
C SER A 155 9.09 -8.75 -2.84
N VAL A 156 10.30 -8.20 -2.66
CA VAL A 156 11.51 -8.59 -3.40
C VAL A 156 11.88 -10.07 -3.13
N PHE A 157 11.72 -10.55 -1.89
CA PHE A 157 12.03 -11.95 -1.54
C PHE A 157 11.14 -12.98 -2.23
N ARG A 158 10.06 -12.55 -2.88
CA ARG A 158 9.25 -13.39 -3.77
C ARG A 158 9.89 -13.63 -5.15
N PHE A 159 10.97 -12.90 -5.48
CA PHE A 159 11.66 -13.05 -6.76
C PHE A 159 12.18 -14.48 -6.95
N GLY A 160 11.80 -15.11 -8.08
CA GLY A 160 12.12 -16.51 -8.37
C GLY A 160 11.36 -17.56 -7.56
N ARG A 161 10.46 -17.13 -6.65
CA ARG A 161 9.65 -18.02 -5.79
C ARG A 161 8.14 -17.86 -6.02
N THR A 162 7.75 -17.23 -7.10
CA THR A 162 6.36 -17.08 -7.55
C THR A 162 6.37 -16.91 -9.08
N ASN A 163 5.20 -16.92 -9.72
CA ASN A 163 5.16 -16.62 -11.15
C ASN A 163 5.56 -15.14 -11.41
N ALA A 164 6.18 -14.91 -12.56
CA ALA A 164 6.73 -13.60 -12.92
C ALA A 164 5.67 -12.48 -12.86
N LYS A 165 4.44 -12.76 -13.31
CA LYS A 165 3.36 -11.78 -13.32
C LYS A 165 2.93 -11.37 -11.91
N SER A 166 2.74 -12.35 -11.01
CA SER A 166 2.44 -12.08 -9.60
C SER A 166 3.58 -11.33 -8.92
N PHE A 167 4.83 -11.73 -9.20
CA PHE A 167 6.00 -11.04 -8.64
C PHE A 167 6.01 -9.55 -9.01
N TRP A 168 6.00 -9.24 -10.31
CA TRP A 168 6.12 -7.86 -10.77
C TRP A 168 4.96 -6.97 -10.30
N LEU A 169 3.74 -7.51 -10.30
CA LEU A 169 2.57 -6.77 -9.81
C LEU A 169 2.72 -6.43 -8.32
N VAL A 170 3.05 -7.40 -7.47
CA VAL A 170 3.22 -7.14 -6.02
C VAL A 170 4.43 -6.25 -5.76
N PHE A 171 5.54 -6.45 -6.47
CA PHE A 171 6.75 -5.65 -6.30
C PHE A 171 6.51 -4.17 -6.64
N PHE A 172 5.96 -3.89 -7.82
CA PHE A 172 5.65 -2.50 -8.18
C PHE A 172 4.56 -1.92 -7.30
N GLY A 173 3.56 -2.71 -6.90
CA GLY A 173 2.55 -2.28 -5.94
C GLY A 173 3.15 -1.86 -4.59
N ALA A 174 4.06 -2.66 -4.04
CA ALA A 174 4.77 -2.34 -2.80
C ALA A 174 5.68 -1.10 -2.95
N ALA A 175 6.38 -0.97 -4.09
CA ALA A 175 7.20 0.20 -4.38
C ALA A 175 6.36 1.49 -4.52
N PHE A 176 5.21 1.43 -5.20
CA PHE A 176 4.27 2.57 -5.28
C PHE A 176 3.66 2.91 -3.92
N PHE A 177 3.41 1.91 -3.06
CA PHE A 177 2.94 2.17 -1.70
C PHE A 177 3.99 2.95 -0.92
N MET A 178 5.26 2.50 -0.97
CA MET A 178 6.37 3.22 -0.33
C MET A 178 6.52 4.64 -0.88
N LEU A 179 6.35 4.84 -2.18
CA LEU A 179 6.40 6.17 -2.79
C LEU A 179 5.25 7.05 -2.29
N SER A 180 4.03 6.53 -2.26
CA SER A 180 2.85 7.25 -1.74
C SER A 180 3.06 7.74 -0.31
N ASP A 181 3.49 6.83 0.58
CA ASP A 181 3.69 7.15 1.99
C ASP A 181 4.88 8.09 2.20
N SER A 182 5.92 7.96 1.38
CA SER A 182 7.05 8.89 1.39
C SER A 182 6.62 10.32 1.00
N LEU A 183 5.79 10.45 -0.03
CA LEU A 183 5.21 11.74 -0.45
C LEU A 183 4.30 12.34 0.63
N LEU A 184 3.46 11.48 1.26
CA LEU A 184 2.61 11.90 2.37
C LEU A 184 3.46 12.42 3.55
N ALA A 185 4.50 11.68 3.94
CA ALA A 185 5.38 12.05 5.04
C ALA A 185 6.19 13.32 4.74
N ILE A 186 6.71 13.49 3.53
CA ILE A 186 7.40 14.72 3.12
C ILE A 186 6.44 15.91 3.18
N ASN A 187 5.24 15.75 2.63
CA ASN A 187 4.22 16.81 2.64
C ASN A 187 3.77 17.18 4.06
N LYS A 188 3.65 16.21 4.96
CA LYS A 188 3.20 16.43 6.36
C LYS A 188 4.28 17.03 7.24
N PHE A 189 5.54 16.54 7.15
CA PHE A 189 6.59 16.83 8.14
C PHE A 189 7.75 17.68 7.60
N TYR A 190 7.97 17.68 6.29
CA TYR A 190 9.14 18.37 5.73
C TYR A 190 8.80 19.69 5.06
N ALA A 191 8.03 19.66 3.99
CA ALA A 191 7.59 20.83 3.24
C ALA A 191 6.35 20.51 2.42
N PRO A 192 5.39 21.45 2.28
CA PRO A 192 4.24 21.25 1.44
C PRO A 192 4.64 21.03 -0.02
N LEU A 193 4.11 19.96 -0.63
CA LEU A 193 4.38 19.60 -2.02
C LEU A 193 3.26 20.15 -2.92
N PRO A 194 3.60 20.73 -4.09
CA PRO A 194 2.61 21.09 -5.08
C PRO A 194 1.79 19.86 -5.50
N PHE A 195 0.47 19.97 -5.47
CA PHE A 195 -0.44 18.86 -5.82
C PHE A 195 -0.21 17.57 -5.02
N ALA A 196 0.21 17.69 -3.74
CA ALA A 196 0.52 16.54 -2.88
C ALA A 196 -0.57 15.46 -2.91
N GLY A 197 -1.84 15.87 -2.76
CA GLY A 197 -2.97 14.93 -2.77
C GLY A 197 -3.09 14.14 -4.07
N VAL A 198 -2.79 14.77 -5.21
CA VAL A 198 -2.81 14.09 -6.53
C VAL A 198 -1.71 13.02 -6.60
N TRP A 199 -0.47 13.38 -6.22
CA TRP A 199 0.65 12.43 -6.26
C TRP A 199 0.48 11.28 -5.29
N VAL A 200 0.10 11.58 -4.04
CA VAL A 200 -0.14 10.57 -3.00
C VAL A 200 -1.25 9.62 -3.44
N MET A 201 -2.41 10.14 -3.89
CA MET A 201 -3.53 9.29 -4.26
C MET A 201 -3.29 8.50 -5.55
N THR A 202 -2.60 9.07 -6.54
CA THR A 202 -2.28 8.34 -7.77
C THR A 202 -1.37 7.15 -7.49
N THR A 203 -0.31 7.36 -6.71
CA THR A 203 0.62 6.29 -6.34
C THR A 203 -0.03 5.26 -5.42
N TYR A 204 -0.87 5.69 -4.49
CA TYR A 204 -1.64 4.80 -3.60
C TYR A 204 -2.63 3.92 -4.37
N ILE A 205 -3.45 4.50 -5.25
CA ILE A 205 -4.43 3.75 -6.07
C ILE A 205 -3.71 2.71 -6.94
N ALA A 206 -2.60 3.10 -7.57
CA ALA A 206 -1.77 2.15 -8.32
C ALA A 206 -1.24 1.03 -7.42
N ALA A 207 -0.75 1.37 -6.21
CA ALA A 207 -0.21 0.41 -5.25
C ALA A 207 -1.22 -0.66 -4.86
N ILE A 208 -2.39 -0.25 -4.35
CA ILE A 208 -3.42 -1.19 -3.88
C ILE A 208 -3.96 -2.06 -5.03
N TYR A 209 -4.17 -1.47 -6.20
CA TYR A 209 -4.60 -2.21 -7.40
C TYR A 209 -3.59 -3.30 -7.77
N LEU A 210 -2.31 -2.93 -7.91
CA LEU A 210 -1.25 -3.85 -8.31
C LEU A 210 -1.03 -4.97 -7.27
N ILE A 211 -1.09 -4.65 -5.98
CA ILE A 211 -0.97 -5.65 -4.91
C ILE A 211 -2.11 -6.66 -4.99
N VAL A 212 -3.36 -6.19 -5.10
CA VAL A 212 -4.54 -7.07 -5.21
C VAL A 212 -4.44 -7.95 -6.45
N MET A 213 -4.11 -7.37 -7.61
CA MET A 213 -3.97 -8.13 -8.86
C MET A 213 -2.84 -9.16 -8.78
N GLY A 214 -1.73 -8.79 -8.12
CA GLY A 214 -0.59 -9.69 -7.96
C GLY A 214 -0.87 -10.87 -7.03
N VAL A 215 -1.64 -10.65 -5.97
CA VAL A 215 -2.10 -11.73 -5.07
C VAL A 215 -3.05 -12.67 -5.80
N ILE A 216 -4.05 -12.15 -6.52
CA ILE A 216 -4.97 -12.96 -7.33
C ILE A 216 -4.20 -13.83 -8.34
N LYS A 217 -3.18 -13.27 -9.00
CA LYS A 217 -2.39 -14.01 -9.99
C LYS A 217 -1.49 -15.09 -9.38
N HIS A 218 -1.17 -15.01 -8.10
CA HIS A 218 -0.51 -16.08 -7.39
C HIS A 218 -1.46 -17.25 -7.15
N ASP A 219 -2.67 -16.97 -6.66
CA ASP A 219 -3.68 -17.98 -6.35
C ASP A 219 -4.16 -18.74 -7.60
N GLU A 220 -4.30 -18.06 -8.75
CA GLU A 220 -4.68 -18.70 -10.04
C GLU A 220 -3.72 -19.82 -10.49
N ARG A 221 -2.51 -19.88 -9.93
CA ARG A 221 -1.54 -20.96 -10.27
C ARG A 221 -1.67 -22.18 -9.35
N ILE A 222 -2.27 -22.00 -8.19
CA ILE A 222 -2.40 -23.07 -7.18
C ILE A 222 -3.73 -23.80 -7.35
N ALA A 223 -4.72 -23.19 -7.98
CA ALA A 223 -6.01 -23.79 -8.35
C ALA A 223 -5.93 -24.54 -9.68
#